data_cd7c925da682b4801719658a13e23b54
#
_entry.id   cd7c925da682b4801719658a13e23b54
#
_cell.length_a   1.000
_cell.length_b   1.000
_cell.length_c   1.000
_cell.angle_alpha   90.00
_cell.angle_beta   90.00
_cell.angle_gamma   90.00
#
_symmetry.space_group_name_H-M   'P 1'
#
loop_
_entity.id
_entity.type
_entity.pdbx_description
1 polymer ?
#
loop_
_entity_poly.entity_id
_entity_poly.type
_entity_poly.pdbx_seq_one_letter_code
_entity_poly.pdbx_strand_id
1 'polypeptide(L)'
;RIYPVLKENVRFCVEGVVGTAQGYAMSPATSPENDFLFGEEKKEKLTVAQYTENENAIVRNLLRDYLEAGRILGIRDELTGQAEKIFEEMAAPAVGSNGQILEWNEDFEEADPHHRHLSQLYELHPGRGITEKTPELYEAARTSLLRRGDAGTGWSLAWKILMWARMKDGVHTGKLMNEILHLVEPKESMNMANGGG
;
A
#
# COMPACT_ATOMS: atom_id res chain seq x y z
N ARG A 1 9.05 22.06 13.27
CA ARG A 1 10.35 21.68 12.66
C ARG A 1 10.18 20.76 11.44
N ILE A 2 9.16 19.88 11.40
CA ILE A 2 8.96 18.93 10.29
C ILE A 2 8.17 19.51 9.11
N TYR A 3 7.35 20.55 9.33
CA TYR A 3 6.49 21.13 8.30
C TYR A 3 7.22 21.53 6.99
N PRO A 4 8.41 22.16 7.03
CA PRO A 4 9.15 22.44 5.80
C PRO A 4 9.53 21.19 5.01
N VAL A 5 9.84 20.09 5.70
CA VAL A 5 10.14 18.80 5.06
C VAL A 5 8.89 18.23 4.39
N LEU A 6 7.74 18.26 5.08
CA LEU A 6 6.46 17.86 4.48
C LEU A 6 6.13 18.68 3.24
N LYS A 7 6.31 20.02 3.34
CA LYS A 7 6.05 20.93 2.24
C LYS A 7 6.86 20.62 0.99
N GLU A 8 8.17 20.36 1.12
CA GLU A 8 9.02 20.03 -0.04
C GLU A 8 8.66 18.67 -0.65
N ASN A 9 8.30 17.68 0.18
CA ASN A 9 7.79 16.41 -0.33
C ASN A 9 6.46 16.58 -1.07
N VAL A 10 5.56 17.42 -0.54
CA VAL A 10 4.30 17.75 -1.22
C VAL A 10 4.54 18.43 -2.54
N ARG A 11 5.50 19.38 -2.61
CA ARG A 11 5.89 20.04 -3.87
C ARG A 11 6.29 19.02 -4.93
N PHE A 12 7.16 18.08 -4.56
CA PHE A 12 7.58 16.98 -5.46
C PHE A 12 6.38 16.16 -5.95
N CYS A 13 5.48 15.76 -5.05
CA CYS A 13 4.31 14.98 -5.42
C CYS A 13 3.32 15.76 -6.31
N VAL A 14 3.07 17.03 -5.97
CA VAL A 14 2.17 17.90 -6.76
C VAL A 14 2.67 18.10 -8.20
N GLU A 15 4.00 18.19 -8.37
CA GLU A 15 4.62 18.29 -9.70
C GLU A 15 4.67 16.94 -10.44
N GLY A 16 4.67 15.82 -9.71
CA GLY A 16 4.80 14.47 -10.27
C GLY A 16 3.49 13.77 -10.61
N VAL A 17 2.36 14.17 -10.02
CA VAL A 17 1.07 13.55 -10.33
C VAL A 17 0.54 13.99 -11.69
N VAL A 18 -0.14 13.07 -12.38
CA VAL A 18 -0.81 13.32 -13.66
C VAL A 18 -2.30 13.00 -13.56
N GLY A 19 -3.11 13.63 -14.41
CA GLY A 19 -4.53 13.29 -14.54
C GLY A 19 -4.70 11.98 -15.30
N THR A 20 -5.49 11.07 -14.75
CA THR A 20 -5.91 9.81 -15.39
C THR A 20 -7.44 9.77 -15.49
N ALA A 21 -7.98 8.72 -16.10
CA ALA A 21 -9.44 8.52 -16.16
C ALA A 21 -10.06 8.30 -14.77
N GLN A 22 -9.28 7.81 -13.79
CA GLN A 22 -9.71 7.53 -12.42
C GLN A 22 -9.43 8.66 -11.44
N GLY A 23 -8.74 9.74 -11.86
CA GLY A 23 -8.32 10.85 -11.03
C GLY A 23 -6.82 11.10 -11.11
N TYR A 24 -6.28 11.93 -10.21
CA TYR A 24 -4.82 12.14 -10.14
C TYR A 24 -4.11 10.88 -9.64
N ALA A 25 -2.96 10.59 -10.21
CA ALA A 25 -2.10 9.48 -9.81
C ALA A 25 -0.62 9.74 -10.11
N MET A 26 0.27 9.09 -9.39
CA MET A 26 1.69 8.98 -9.77
C MET A 26 1.78 8.02 -10.96
N SER A 27 2.36 8.47 -12.07
CA SER A 27 2.41 7.70 -13.32
C SER A 27 3.67 8.02 -14.12
N PRO A 28 4.35 7.00 -14.74
CA PRO A 28 4.12 5.56 -14.55
C PRO A 28 4.59 5.07 -13.17
N ALA A 29 4.10 3.91 -12.74
CA ALA A 29 4.41 3.38 -11.41
C ALA A 29 4.68 1.88 -11.42
N THR A 30 5.36 1.40 -10.36
CA THR A 30 5.59 -0.02 -10.10
C THR A 30 5.07 -0.39 -8.73
N SER A 31 4.50 -1.58 -8.58
CA SER A 31 4.21 -2.12 -7.25
C SER A 31 5.42 -2.92 -6.77
N PRO A 32 6.09 -2.49 -5.71
CA PRO A 32 7.24 -3.24 -5.18
C PRO A 32 6.79 -4.56 -4.55
N GLU A 33 7.32 -5.67 -4.94
CA GLU A 33 8.13 -6.01 -6.13
C GLU A 33 7.37 -7.01 -7.00
N ASN A 34 6.02 -6.95 -6.99
CA ASN A 34 5.17 -7.91 -7.69
C ASN A 34 4.93 -7.49 -9.14
N ASP A 35 4.78 -8.49 -10.00
CA ASP A 35 4.46 -8.33 -11.40
C ASP A 35 2.99 -8.73 -11.64
N PHE A 36 2.45 -8.28 -12.78
CA PHE A 36 1.16 -8.74 -13.28
C PHE A 36 1.30 -9.43 -14.64
N LEU A 37 0.31 -10.25 -14.97
CA LEU A 37 0.25 -10.97 -16.24
C LEU A 37 -0.57 -10.16 -17.24
N PHE A 38 -0.01 -9.96 -18.44
CA PHE A 38 -0.61 -9.17 -19.49
C PHE A 38 -0.71 -9.96 -20.81
N GLY A 39 -1.64 -9.54 -21.68
CA GLY A 39 -1.87 -10.13 -22.99
C GLY A 39 -2.98 -11.19 -22.98
N GLU A 40 -3.46 -11.55 -24.20
CA GLU A 40 -4.61 -12.46 -24.38
C GLU A 40 -4.38 -13.87 -23.79
N GLU A 41 -3.14 -14.32 -23.78
CA GLU A 41 -2.75 -15.60 -23.19
C GLU A 41 -2.08 -15.43 -21.81
N LYS A 42 -2.06 -14.22 -21.24
CA LYS A 42 -1.45 -13.88 -19.94
C LYS A 42 -0.02 -14.38 -19.80
N LYS A 43 0.78 -14.23 -20.83
CA LYS A 43 2.12 -14.81 -20.90
C LYS A 43 3.24 -13.85 -20.54
N GLU A 44 2.99 -12.54 -20.64
CA GLU A 44 4.00 -11.54 -20.33
C GLU A 44 3.86 -11.05 -18.90
N LYS A 45 4.95 -11.10 -18.16
CA LYS A 45 5.06 -10.45 -16.87
C LYS A 45 5.46 -9.00 -17.05
N LEU A 46 4.65 -8.09 -16.56
CA LEU A 46 4.92 -6.66 -16.60
C LEU A 46 4.99 -6.10 -15.17
N THR A 47 5.92 -5.17 -14.98
CA THR A 47 6.19 -4.52 -13.71
C THR A 47 5.63 -3.11 -13.65
N VAL A 48 5.58 -2.43 -14.81
CA VAL A 48 5.19 -1.02 -14.91
C VAL A 48 3.73 -0.92 -15.31
N ALA A 49 2.96 -0.22 -14.52
CA ALA A 49 1.55 0.10 -14.77
C ALA A 49 1.34 1.61 -14.94
N GLN A 50 0.13 2.01 -15.34
CA GLN A 50 -0.22 3.43 -15.39
C GLN A 50 -0.08 4.06 -14.02
N TYR A 51 -0.60 3.41 -12.98
CA TYR A 51 -0.34 3.74 -11.57
C TYR A 51 -0.52 2.49 -10.69
N THR A 52 -0.06 2.58 -9.45
CA THR A 52 -0.24 1.54 -8.44
C THR A 52 -0.89 2.11 -7.18
N GLU A 53 -1.63 1.27 -6.45
CA GLU A 53 -2.22 1.69 -5.19
C GLU A 53 -1.15 2.06 -4.14
N ASN A 54 0.00 1.39 -4.15
CA ASN A 54 1.09 1.70 -3.22
C ASN A 54 1.55 3.16 -3.31
N GLU A 55 1.87 3.64 -4.51
CA GLU A 55 2.37 5.00 -4.69
C GLU A 55 1.29 6.03 -4.43
N ASN A 56 0.07 5.77 -4.91
CA ASN A 56 -1.07 6.64 -4.65
C ASN A 56 -1.39 6.72 -3.14
N ALA A 57 -1.31 5.61 -2.42
CA ALA A 57 -1.51 5.55 -0.98
C ALA A 57 -0.49 6.39 -0.21
N ILE A 58 0.79 6.32 -0.61
CA ILE A 58 1.86 7.13 -0.01
C ILE A 58 1.59 8.62 -0.24
N VAL A 59 1.26 9.02 -1.47
CA VAL A 59 0.95 10.41 -1.80
C VAL A 59 -0.28 10.89 -1.06
N ARG A 60 -1.37 10.13 -1.03
CA ARG A 60 -2.58 10.46 -0.26
C ARG A 60 -2.27 10.68 1.21
N ASN A 61 -1.47 9.80 1.81
CA ASN A 61 -1.09 9.95 3.21
C ASN A 61 -0.25 11.20 3.45
N LEU A 62 0.70 11.50 2.57
CA LEU A 62 1.53 12.69 2.65
C LEU A 62 0.69 13.97 2.53
N LEU A 63 -0.20 14.05 1.54
CA LEU A 63 -1.10 15.20 1.36
C LEU A 63 -2.00 15.41 2.57
N ARG A 64 -2.60 14.33 3.10
CA ARG A 64 -3.41 14.35 4.33
C ARG A 64 -2.63 14.93 5.51
N ASP A 65 -1.41 14.45 5.72
CA ASP A 65 -0.57 14.87 6.85
C ASP A 65 -0.13 16.33 6.71
N TYR A 66 0.20 16.76 5.49
CA TYR A 66 0.54 18.16 5.21
C TYR A 66 -0.63 19.11 5.46
N LEU A 67 -1.80 18.79 4.94
CA LEU A 67 -3.02 19.58 5.12
C LEU A 67 -3.44 19.65 6.59
N GLU A 68 -3.37 18.51 7.31
CA GLU A 68 -3.66 18.47 8.74
C GLU A 68 -2.66 19.27 9.55
N ALA A 69 -1.36 19.17 9.26
CA ALA A 69 -0.32 19.96 9.92
C ALA A 69 -0.50 21.46 9.65
N GLY A 70 -0.81 21.84 8.42
CA GLY A 70 -1.12 23.23 8.08
C GLY A 70 -2.29 23.77 8.88
N ARG A 71 -3.38 23.00 8.97
CA ARG A 71 -4.56 23.36 9.78
C ARG A 71 -4.23 23.53 11.27
N ILE A 72 -3.44 22.64 11.86
CA ILE A 72 -3.04 22.70 13.28
C ILE A 72 -2.16 23.92 13.54
N LEU A 73 -1.25 24.23 12.61
CA LEU A 73 -0.30 25.34 12.75
C LEU A 73 -0.87 26.70 12.31
N GLY A 74 -2.07 26.71 11.73
CA GLY A 74 -2.65 27.93 11.15
C GLY A 74 -1.89 28.42 9.90
N ILE A 75 -1.22 27.53 9.18
CA ILE A 75 -0.45 27.82 7.96
C ILE A 75 -1.29 27.45 6.75
N ARG A 76 -1.41 28.41 5.81
CA ARG A 76 -1.94 28.20 4.48
C ARG A 76 -0.97 28.85 3.49
N ASP A 77 -0.24 28.05 2.75
CA ASP A 77 0.77 28.52 1.81
C ASP A 77 0.36 28.26 0.34
N GLU A 78 1.25 28.55 -0.59
CA GLU A 78 0.99 28.48 -2.04
C GLU A 78 0.66 27.08 -2.56
N LEU A 79 1.09 26.01 -1.86
CA LEU A 79 0.81 24.63 -2.25
C LEU A 79 -0.52 24.12 -1.72
N THR A 80 -1.09 24.77 -0.69
CA THR A 80 -2.27 24.25 0.02
C THR A 80 -3.45 23.98 -0.93
N GLY A 81 -3.76 24.93 -1.82
CA GLY A 81 -4.88 24.78 -2.74
C GLY A 81 -4.69 23.67 -3.77
N GLN A 82 -3.47 23.45 -4.26
CA GLN A 82 -3.15 22.34 -5.15
C GLN A 82 -3.20 21.01 -4.41
N ALA A 83 -2.66 20.96 -3.20
CA ALA A 83 -2.68 19.77 -2.37
C ALA A 83 -4.11 19.32 -2.01
N GLU A 84 -5.00 20.29 -1.67
CA GLU A 84 -6.42 20.04 -1.45
C GLU A 84 -7.08 19.43 -2.69
N LYS A 85 -6.90 20.06 -3.85
CA LYS A 85 -7.48 19.58 -5.11
C LYS A 85 -7.00 18.17 -5.46
N ILE A 86 -5.69 17.92 -5.41
CA ILE A 86 -5.13 16.61 -5.74
C ILE A 86 -5.62 15.57 -4.74
N PHE A 87 -5.66 15.87 -3.45
CA PHE A 87 -6.13 14.95 -2.42
C PHE A 87 -7.61 14.54 -2.64
N GLU A 88 -8.47 15.48 -3.03
CA GLU A 88 -9.89 15.23 -3.28
C GLU A 88 -10.14 14.46 -4.58
N GLU A 89 -9.35 14.73 -5.62
CA GLU A 89 -9.53 14.16 -6.96
C GLU A 89 -8.54 13.00 -7.25
N MET A 90 -7.78 12.52 -6.27
CA MET A 90 -6.84 11.43 -6.46
C MET A 90 -7.55 10.10 -6.66
N ALA A 91 -7.03 9.28 -7.57
CA ALA A 91 -7.56 7.93 -7.81
C ALA A 91 -7.69 7.17 -6.48
N ALA A 92 -8.90 6.74 -6.17
CA ALA A 92 -9.21 6.04 -4.93
C ALA A 92 -8.78 4.57 -4.98
N PRO A 93 -8.54 3.92 -3.82
CA PRO A 93 -8.37 2.47 -3.77
C PRO A 93 -9.59 1.78 -4.37
N ALA A 94 -9.37 0.77 -5.19
CA ALA A 94 -10.45 0.01 -5.83
C ALA A 94 -10.44 -1.44 -5.37
N VAL A 95 -11.63 -2.08 -5.45
CA VAL A 95 -11.82 -3.49 -5.10
C VAL A 95 -11.90 -4.32 -6.37
N GLY A 96 -11.08 -5.36 -6.47
CA GLY A 96 -11.03 -6.25 -7.62
C GLY A 96 -12.12 -7.32 -7.61
N SER A 97 -12.16 -8.10 -8.68
CA SER A 97 -13.16 -9.17 -8.90
C SER A 97 -13.11 -10.28 -7.85
N ASN A 98 -11.97 -10.48 -7.19
CA ASN A 98 -11.82 -11.44 -6.10
C ASN A 98 -12.10 -10.82 -4.72
N GLY A 99 -12.53 -9.56 -4.67
CA GLY A 99 -12.81 -8.84 -3.43
C GLY A 99 -11.56 -8.28 -2.73
N GLN A 100 -10.39 -8.32 -3.36
CA GLN A 100 -9.13 -7.76 -2.84
C GLN A 100 -9.00 -6.26 -3.17
N ILE A 101 -8.12 -5.54 -2.46
CA ILE A 101 -7.64 -4.22 -2.91
C ILE A 101 -6.80 -4.42 -4.18
N LEU A 102 -7.10 -3.68 -5.23
CA LEU A 102 -6.30 -3.69 -6.46
C LEU A 102 -4.89 -3.18 -6.19
N GLU A 103 -3.91 -3.85 -6.73
CA GLU A 103 -2.50 -3.46 -6.63
C GLU A 103 -2.11 -2.47 -7.74
N TRP A 104 -2.77 -2.58 -8.90
CA TRP A 104 -2.55 -1.74 -10.09
C TRP A 104 -3.83 -1.02 -10.51
N ASN A 105 -3.72 -0.17 -11.50
CA ASN A 105 -4.83 0.63 -12.06
C ASN A 105 -5.98 -0.19 -12.68
N GLU A 106 -5.76 -1.45 -12.94
CA GLU A 106 -6.75 -2.41 -13.45
C GLU A 106 -6.66 -3.73 -12.67
N ASP A 107 -7.71 -4.56 -12.81
CA ASP A 107 -7.78 -5.88 -12.15
C ASP A 107 -6.96 -6.92 -12.93
N PHE A 108 -5.66 -6.66 -13.02
CA PHE A 108 -4.73 -7.61 -13.61
C PHE A 108 -4.57 -8.85 -12.76
N GLU A 109 -4.26 -9.98 -13.41
CA GLU A 109 -3.88 -11.19 -12.71
C GLU A 109 -2.46 -11.04 -12.12
N GLU A 110 -2.32 -11.30 -10.85
CA GLU A 110 -1.03 -11.26 -10.14
C GLU A 110 -0.11 -12.38 -10.65
N ALA A 111 1.15 -12.07 -10.96
CA ALA A 111 2.12 -13.10 -11.32
C ALA A 111 2.50 -13.99 -10.12
N ASP A 112 2.43 -13.45 -8.91
CA ASP A 112 2.61 -14.17 -7.65
C ASP A 112 1.56 -13.73 -6.62
N PRO A 113 0.44 -14.45 -6.50
CA PRO A 113 -0.60 -14.15 -5.51
C PRO A 113 -0.13 -14.26 -4.06
N HIS A 114 0.96 -14.99 -3.81
CA HIS A 114 1.55 -15.19 -2.48
C HIS A 114 2.81 -14.36 -2.25
N HIS A 115 3.01 -13.32 -3.08
CA HIS A 115 4.17 -12.45 -2.98
C HIS A 115 4.36 -11.91 -1.57
N ARG A 116 5.63 -11.80 -1.13
CA ARG A 116 6.00 -11.36 0.22
C ARG A 116 5.64 -9.90 0.53
N HIS A 117 5.48 -9.04 -0.50
CA HIS A 117 5.05 -7.66 -0.33
C HIS A 117 3.53 -7.52 -0.28
N LEU A 118 3.05 -6.52 0.45
CA LEU A 118 1.66 -6.12 0.61
C LEU A 118 1.51 -4.63 0.32
N SER A 119 2.17 -4.18 -0.73
CA SER A 119 2.35 -2.76 -1.03
C SER A 119 1.02 -2.02 -1.21
N GLN A 120 0.01 -2.66 -1.80
CA GLN A 120 -1.34 -2.14 -1.96
C GLN A 120 -2.10 -1.92 -0.64
N LEU A 121 -1.59 -2.47 0.46
CA LEU A 121 -2.18 -2.31 1.79
C LEU A 121 -1.53 -1.20 2.64
N TYR A 122 -0.75 -0.32 2.01
CA TYR A 122 -0.11 0.81 2.72
C TYR A 122 -1.13 1.64 3.52
N GLU A 123 -2.33 1.90 2.98
CA GLU A 123 -3.38 2.67 3.66
C GLU A 123 -3.97 1.95 4.89
N LEU A 124 -3.83 0.63 5.00
CA LEU A 124 -4.15 -0.12 6.22
C LEU A 124 -3.03 0.07 7.26
N HIS A 125 -1.75 -0.12 6.85
CA HIS A 125 -0.57 0.08 7.68
C HIS A 125 0.70 0.22 6.81
N PRO A 126 1.52 1.28 7.03
CA PRO A 126 1.53 2.27 8.11
C PRO A 126 0.53 3.43 7.94
N GLY A 127 -0.10 3.56 6.79
CA GLY A 127 -1.13 4.54 6.55
C GLY A 127 -2.34 4.42 7.49
N ARG A 128 -3.36 5.24 7.27
CA ARG A 128 -4.55 5.28 8.12
C ARG A 128 -5.85 5.53 7.34
N GLY A 129 -5.82 5.31 6.04
CA GLY A 129 -6.98 5.51 5.15
C GLY A 129 -7.97 4.36 5.21
N ILE A 130 -7.48 3.12 5.42
CA ILE A 130 -8.33 1.94 5.54
C ILE A 130 -8.56 1.62 7.01
N THR A 131 -9.80 1.74 7.44
CA THR A 131 -10.23 1.53 8.83
C THR A 131 -11.65 0.97 8.89
N GLU A 132 -12.15 0.64 10.06
CA GLU A 132 -13.57 0.25 10.25
C GLU A 132 -14.58 1.32 9.78
N LYS A 133 -14.14 2.57 9.57
CA LYS A 133 -14.98 3.64 9.00
C LYS A 133 -15.06 3.58 7.46
N THR A 134 -14.26 2.74 6.84
CA THR A 134 -14.26 2.43 5.41
C THR A 134 -14.52 0.93 5.21
N PRO A 135 -15.74 0.43 5.56
CA PRO A 135 -16.00 -0.99 5.73
C PRO A 135 -15.74 -1.82 4.47
N GLU A 136 -16.05 -1.33 3.30
CA GLU A 136 -15.80 -2.02 2.02
C GLU A 136 -14.29 -2.22 1.80
N LEU A 137 -13.50 -1.17 1.91
CA LEU A 137 -12.04 -1.25 1.77
C LEU A 137 -11.40 -2.06 2.91
N TYR A 138 -11.99 -2.02 4.10
CA TYR A 138 -11.53 -2.78 5.24
C TYR A 138 -11.67 -4.29 5.01
N GLU A 139 -12.82 -4.74 4.50
CA GLU A 139 -13.02 -6.15 4.14
C GLU A 139 -12.18 -6.54 2.90
N ALA A 140 -12.02 -5.66 1.92
CA ALA A 140 -11.14 -5.91 0.79
C ALA A 140 -9.66 -6.05 1.21
N ALA A 141 -9.21 -5.27 2.20
CA ALA A 141 -7.88 -5.41 2.77
C ALA A 141 -7.72 -6.76 3.51
N ARG A 142 -8.76 -7.21 4.24
CA ARG A 142 -8.80 -8.56 4.85
C ARG A 142 -8.65 -9.64 3.78
N THR A 143 -9.41 -9.53 2.70
CA THR A 143 -9.35 -10.45 1.56
C THR A 143 -7.94 -10.47 0.95
N SER A 144 -7.31 -9.32 0.77
CA SER A 144 -5.93 -9.23 0.28
C SER A 144 -4.94 -9.94 1.20
N LEU A 145 -5.05 -9.76 2.52
CA LEU A 145 -4.21 -10.45 3.51
C LEU A 145 -4.37 -11.98 3.43
N LEU A 146 -5.61 -12.45 3.36
CA LEU A 146 -5.91 -13.89 3.26
C LEU A 146 -5.37 -14.49 1.96
N ARG A 147 -5.48 -13.78 0.84
CA ARG A 147 -4.94 -14.22 -0.46
C ARG A 147 -3.42 -14.29 -0.46
N ARG A 148 -2.72 -13.32 0.14
CA ARG A 148 -1.26 -13.34 0.32
C ARG A 148 -0.79 -14.49 1.20
N GLY A 149 -1.64 -14.96 2.11
CA GLY A 149 -1.31 -16.02 3.06
C GLY A 149 -0.33 -15.58 4.15
N ASP A 150 0.00 -16.48 5.02
CA ASP A 150 0.79 -16.21 6.21
C ASP A 150 2.31 -16.37 6.00
N ALA A 151 2.73 -17.15 5.02
CA ALA A 151 4.15 -17.36 4.73
C ALA A 151 4.86 -16.07 4.29
N GLY A 152 6.16 -16.00 4.54
CA GLY A 152 6.97 -14.87 4.11
C GLY A 152 8.29 -14.73 4.88
N THR A 153 9.09 -13.77 4.47
CA THR A 153 10.34 -13.41 5.16
C THR A 153 10.04 -12.73 6.49
N GLY A 154 11.03 -12.62 7.37
CA GLY A 154 10.86 -12.03 8.70
C GLY A 154 10.23 -10.65 8.71
N TRP A 155 10.66 -9.75 7.82
CA TRP A 155 10.07 -8.41 7.70
C TRP A 155 8.63 -8.45 7.15
N SER A 156 8.32 -9.36 6.24
CA SER A 156 6.97 -9.55 5.71
C SER A 156 6.02 -10.06 6.78
N LEU A 157 6.45 -11.04 7.59
CA LEU A 157 5.68 -11.51 8.74
C LEU A 157 5.45 -10.39 9.77
N ALA A 158 6.48 -9.60 10.07
CA ALA A 158 6.34 -8.46 10.97
C ALA A 158 5.29 -7.45 10.44
N TRP A 159 5.28 -7.18 9.15
CA TRP A 159 4.30 -6.29 8.53
C TRP A 159 2.89 -6.90 8.57
N LYS A 160 2.73 -8.18 8.23
CA LYS A 160 1.46 -8.91 8.35
C LYS A 160 0.91 -8.90 9.79
N ILE A 161 1.76 -9.08 10.80
CA ILE A 161 1.39 -8.95 12.22
C ILE A 161 0.78 -7.58 12.50
N LEU A 162 1.42 -6.50 12.04
CA LEU A 162 0.91 -5.14 12.24
C LEU A 162 -0.40 -4.89 11.50
N MET A 163 -0.57 -5.43 10.29
CA MET A 163 -1.81 -5.35 9.53
C MET A 163 -2.96 -6.10 10.21
N TRP A 164 -2.73 -7.34 10.67
CA TRP A 164 -3.74 -8.11 11.39
C TRP A 164 -4.11 -7.48 12.73
N ALA A 165 -3.14 -6.86 13.42
CA ALA A 165 -3.42 -6.06 14.61
C ALA A 165 -4.30 -4.85 14.30
N ARG A 166 -4.08 -4.16 13.16
CA ARG A 166 -4.97 -3.09 12.67
C ARG A 166 -6.37 -3.61 12.32
N MET A 167 -6.48 -4.84 11.84
CA MET A 167 -7.74 -5.55 11.60
C MET A 167 -8.40 -6.04 12.89
N LYS A 168 -7.79 -5.80 14.06
CA LYS A 168 -8.25 -6.26 15.38
C LYS A 168 -8.43 -7.78 15.47
N ASP A 169 -7.75 -8.52 14.61
CA ASP A 169 -7.72 -9.98 14.64
C ASP A 169 -6.59 -10.45 15.56
N GLY A 170 -6.87 -10.52 16.84
CA GLY A 170 -5.90 -10.94 17.86
C GLY A 170 -5.48 -12.41 17.74
N VAL A 171 -6.35 -13.26 17.23
CA VAL A 171 -6.05 -14.69 17.02
C VAL A 171 -5.01 -14.85 15.91
N HIS A 172 -5.24 -14.22 14.77
CA HIS A 172 -4.31 -14.27 13.63
C HIS A 172 -2.98 -13.57 13.96
N THR A 173 -3.05 -12.40 14.61
CA THR A 173 -1.87 -11.69 15.11
C THR A 173 -1.02 -12.57 16.02
N GLY A 174 -1.63 -13.24 17.00
CA GLY A 174 -0.94 -14.13 17.93
C GLY A 174 -0.31 -15.35 17.24
N LYS A 175 -0.99 -15.92 16.25
CA LYS A 175 -0.45 -17.01 15.42
C LYS A 175 0.84 -16.57 14.74
N LEU A 176 0.83 -15.44 14.00
CA LEU A 176 2.00 -14.96 13.27
C LEU A 176 3.14 -14.50 14.20
N MET A 177 2.81 -13.96 15.38
CA MET A 177 3.83 -13.65 16.39
C MET A 177 4.54 -14.91 16.89
N ASN A 178 3.83 -16.02 17.03
CA ASN A 178 4.46 -17.29 17.38
C ASN A 178 5.32 -17.82 16.23
N GLU A 179 4.86 -17.72 14.99
CA GLU A 179 5.63 -18.16 13.81
C GLU A 179 6.94 -17.38 13.63
N ILE A 180 6.92 -16.05 13.81
CA ILE A 180 8.12 -15.22 13.64
C ILE A 180 9.22 -15.59 14.65
N LEU A 181 8.87 -16.11 15.82
CA LEU A 181 9.86 -16.55 16.82
C LEU A 181 10.62 -17.79 16.35
N HIS A 182 10.04 -18.63 15.50
CA HIS A 182 10.73 -19.78 14.92
C HIS A 182 11.75 -19.42 13.85
N LEU A 183 11.70 -18.20 13.28
CA LEU A 183 12.70 -17.69 12.33
C LEU A 183 14.10 -17.50 12.95
N VAL A 184 14.21 -17.48 14.26
CA VAL A 184 15.48 -17.34 15.00
C VAL A 184 16.08 -18.68 15.39
N GLU A 185 15.48 -19.81 15.02
CA GLU A 185 16.09 -21.12 15.24
C GLU A 185 17.25 -21.35 14.26
N PRO A 186 18.43 -21.82 14.72
CA PRO A 186 19.69 -21.76 13.95
C PRO A 186 19.70 -22.51 12.61
N LYS A 187 18.77 -23.43 12.37
CA LYS A 187 18.72 -24.23 11.14
C LYS A 187 17.83 -23.66 10.04
N GLU A 188 16.88 -22.79 10.38
CA GLU A 188 15.91 -22.24 9.43
C GLU A 188 16.08 -20.74 9.19
N SER A 189 16.67 -20.02 10.15
CA SER A 189 16.86 -18.58 10.09
C SER A 189 17.72 -18.11 8.90
N MET A 190 18.69 -18.91 8.47
CA MET A 190 19.55 -18.52 7.35
C MET A 190 18.83 -18.51 5.98
N ASN A 191 17.86 -19.38 5.78
CA ASN A 191 17.12 -19.43 4.51
C ASN A 191 16.04 -18.35 4.42
N MET A 192 15.46 -17.93 5.54
CA MET A 192 14.40 -16.93 5.58
C MET A 192 14.94 -15.49 5.73
N ALA A 193 16.10 -15.31 6.37
CA ALA A 193 16.76 -14.01 6.46
C ALA A 193 17.38 -13.56 5.13
N ASN A 194 17.70 -14.48 4.23
CA ASN A 194 18.33 -14.19 2.94
C ASN A 194 17.33 -13.92 1.81
N GLY A 195 16.03 -13.76 2.15
CA GLY A 195 15.04 -13.37 1.14
C GLY A 195 14.86 -14.42 0.03
N GLY A 196 15.12 -15.66 0.33
CA GLY A 196 14.82 -16.76 -0.57
C GLY A 196 13.31 -16.86 -0.74
N GLY A 197 12.82 -16.41 -1.86
CA GLY A 197 11.45 -16.50 -2.35
C GLY A 197 11.44 -15.89 -3.69
#